data_52549c23b25e19a2f18e00936afc4b79
#
_entry.id   52549c23b25e19a2f18e00936afc4b79
#
_cell.length_a   1.000
_cell.length_b   1.000
_cell.length_c   1.000
_cell.angle_alpha   90.00
_cell.angle_beta   90.00
_cell.angle_gamma   90.00
#
_symmetry.space_group_name_H-M   'P 1'
#
loop_
_entity.id
_entity.type
_entity.pdbx_description
1 polymer ?
#
loop_
_entity_poly.entity_id
_entity_poly.type
_entity_poly.pdbx_seq_one_letter_code
_entity_poly.pdbx_strand_id
1 'polypeptide(L)'
;GKVVLCDRFVDSSLAYQGMARDIPVDLIWSINQFAVEDQLPALTLLIDVPAEVGLARIHQARGQRQYDRLDQESLDFHNRVRQAFLDLAQASPERIKAIDGQAPLDQVVAACIDVLHQHAL
;
A
#
# COMPACT_ATOMS: atom_id res chain seq x y z
N GLY A 1 20.33 -7.83 16.70
CA GLY A 1 19.43 -7.20 15.78
C GLY A 1 18.06 -6.93 16.40
N LYS A 2 17.42 -5.87 15.92
CA LYS A 2 16.03 -5.54 16.27
C LYS A 2 15.21 -5.56 15.00
N VAL A 3 13.97 -6.07 15.07
CA VAL A 3 13.00 -5.92 14.00
C VAL A 3 12.30 -4.58 14.19
N VAL A 4 12.21 -3.79 13.12
CA VAL A 4 11.49 -2.52 13.09
C VAL A 4 10.27 -2.69 12.19
N LEU A 5 9.09 -2.40 12.72
CA LEU A 5 7.85 -2.36 11.96
C LEU A 5 7.51 -0.88 11.70
N CYS A 6 7.34 -0.54 10.43
CA CYS A 6 7.00 0.82 10.00
C CYS A 6 5.68 0.81 9.25
N ASP A 7 4.71 1.60 9.72
CA ASP A 7 3.44 1.81 9.01
C ASP A 7 3.64 2.86 7.93
N ARG A 8 3.67 2.40 6.68
CA ARG A 8 3.92 3.15 5.45
C ARG A 8 5.35 3.73 5.40
N PHE A 9 5.99 3.62 4.24
CA PHE A 9 7.34 4.09 4.01
C PHE A 9 7.51 4.55 2.54
N VAL A 10 8.69 4.41 1.95
CA VAL A 10 9.03 4.89 0.59
C VAL A 10 8.03 4.44 -0.47
N ASP A 11 7.60 3.19 -0.44
CA ASP A 11 6.63 2.65 -1.41
C ASP A 11 5.33 3.46 -1.43
N SER A 12 4.90 3.97 -0.27
CA SER A 12 3.74 4.86 -0.20
C SER A 12 3.98 6.20 -0.90
N SER A 13 5.17 6.78 -0.78
CA SER A 13 5.52 8.03 -1.48
C SER A 13 5.52 7.83 -3.00
N LEU A 14 6.08 6.72 -3.47
CA LEU A 14 6.09 6.38 -4.89
C LEU A 14 4.67 6.21 -5.45
N ALA A 15 3.80 5.50 -4.72
CA ALA A 15 2.43 5.27 -5.14
C ALA A 15 1.57 6.55 -5.08
N TYR A 16 1.55 7.25 -3.96
CA TYR A 16 0.65 8.38 -3.73
C TYR A 16 1.12 9.68 -4.39
N GLN A 17 2.39 10.05 -4.25
CA GLN A 17 2.93 11.29 -4.80
C GLN A 17 3.47 11.11 -6.22
N GLY A 18 3.99 9.92 -6.55
CA GLY A 18 4.52 9.61 -7.88
C GLY A 18 3.42 9.17 -8.84
N MET A 19 3.18 7.88 -8.90
CA MET A 19 2.38 7.23 -9.95
C MET A 19 0.92 7.68 -9.97
N ALA A 20 0.28 7.88 -8.80
CA ALA A 20 -1.12 8.29 -8.75
C ALA A 20 -1.37 9.78 -9.09
N ARG A 21 -0.33 10.61 -9.10
CA ARG A 21 -0.40 12.05 -9.39
C ARG A 21 0.38 12.47 -10.63
N ASP A 22 0.88 11.51 -11.40
CA ASP A 22 1.67 11.75 -12.62
C ASP A 22 2.95 12.58 -12.37
N ILE A 23 3.50 12.53 -11.16
CA ILE A 23 4.81 13.09 -10.87
C ILE A 23 5.86 12.05 -11.24
N PRO A 24 6.95 12.44 -11.93
CA PRO A 24 7.98 11.48 -12.33
C PRO A 24 8.51 10.66 -11.15
N VAL A 25 8.42 9.34 -11.27
CA VAL A 25 8.80 8.40 -10.19
C VAL A 25 10.26 8.57 -9.80
N ASP A 26 11.14 8.84 -10.77
CA ASP A 26 12.58 9.08 -10.54
C ASP A 26 12.83 10.29 -9.65
N LEU A 27 12.01 11.33 -9.78
CA LEU A 27 12.10 12.51 -8.91
C LEU A 27 11.70 12.16 -7.47
N ILE A 28 10.58 11.48 -7.29
CA ILE A 28 10.13 11.02 -5.98
C ILE A 28 11.14 10.06 -5.36
N TRP A 29 11.69 9.15 -6.17
CA TRP A 29 12.72 8.22 -5.73
C TRP A 29 13.97 8.97 -5.24
N SER A 30 14.48 9.93 -6.01
CA SER A 30 15.68 10.71 -5.65
C SER A 30 15.53 11.43 -4.31
N ILE A 31 14.34 12.02 -4.06
CA ILE A 31 14.06 12.69 -2.77
C ILE A 31 14.02 11.68 -1.62
N ASN A 32 13.35 10.54 -1.83
CA ASN A 32 13.26 9.52 -0.79
C ASN A 32 14.60 8.84 -0.53
N GLN A 33 15.38 8.53 -1.56
CA GLN A 33 16.70 7.91 -1.43
C GLN A 33 17.63 8.77 -0.56
N PHE A 34 17.63 10.09 -0.75
CA PHE A 34 18.39 10.99 0.10
C PHE A 34 17.94 10.91 1.57
N ALA A 35 16.65 10.80 1.83
CA ALA A 35 16.10 10.75 3.19
C ALA A 35 16.34 9.40 3.89
N VAL A 36 16.39 8.30 3.14
CA VAL A 36 16.48 6.95 3.72
C VAL A 36 17.89 6.36 3.68
N GLU A 37 18.84 7.02 3.04
CA GLU A 37 20.26 6.58 2.96
C GLU A 37 20.39 5.10 2.57
N ASP A 38 19.67 4.65 1.58
CA ASP A 38 19.62 3.25 1.10
C ASP A 38 19.03 2.23 2.10
N GLN A 39 18.41 2.69 3.19
CA GLN A 39 17.75 1.82 4.16
C GLN A 39 16.33 1.45 3.69
N LEU A 40 16.25 0.61 2.67
CA LEU A 40 14.96 0.08 2.23
C LEU A 40 14.44 -1.01 3.19
N PRO A 41 13.12 -1.15 3.34
CA PRO A 41 12.55 -2.27 4.06
C PRO A 41 13.01 -3.60 3.46
N ALA A 42 13.45 -4.53 4.30
CA ALA A 42 13.77 -5.89 3.86
C ALA A 42 12.54 -6.62 3.31
N LEU A 43 11.37 -6.29 3.85
CA LEU A 43 10.07 -6.82 3.44
C LEU A 43 9.01 -5.74 3.57
N THR A 44 8.12 -5.64 2.58
CA THR A 44 6.89 -4.85 2.62
C THR A 44 5.70 -5.77 2.47
N LEU A 45 4.76 -5.72 3.41
CA LEU A 45 3.47 -6.39 3.32
C LEU A 45 2.46 -5.40 2.73
N LEU A 46 1.98 -5.66 1.54
CA LEU A 46 0.95 -4.88 0.86
C LEU A 46 -0.42 -5.51 1.13
N ILE A 47 -1.21 -4.90 2.01
CA ILE A 47 -2.59 -5.34 2.23
C ILE A 47 -3.45 -4.80 1.10
N ASP A 48 -3.74 -5.64 0.12
CA ASP A 48 -4.48 -5.25 -1.08
C ASP A 48 -5.99 -5.34 -0.87
N VAL A 49 -6.68 -4.24 -1.12
CA VAL A 49 -8.15 -4.15 -1.08
C VAL A 49 -8.62 -3.35 -2.29
N PRO A 50 -9.63 -3.83 -3.06
CA PRO A 50 -10.26 -3.02 -4.08
C PRO A 50 -10.73 -1.66 -3.53
N ALA A 51 -10.52 -0.59 -4.30
CA ALA A 51 -10.79 0.77 -3.82
C ALA A 51 -12.25 0.95 -3.39
N GLU A 52 -13.20 0.35 -4.12
CA GLU A 52 -14.62 0.36 -3.79
C GLU A 52 -14.91 -0.26 -2.41
N VAL A 53 -14.25 -1.39 -2.11
CA VAL A 53 -14.41 -2.08 -0.82
C VAL A 53 -13.81 -1.24 0.30
N GLY A 54 -12.63 -0.65 0.09
CA GLY A 54 -11.98 0.21 1.07
C GLY A 54 -12.80 1.45 1.39
N LEU A 55 -13.32 2.14 0.36
CA LEU A 55 -14.20 3.31 0.53
C LEU A 55 -15.51 2.94 1.20
N ALA A 56 -16.13 1.81 0.83
CA ALA A 56 -17.36 1.34 1.48
C ALA A 56 -17.15 1.09 2.98
N ARG A 57 -16.02 0.51 3.38
CA ARG A 57 -15.66 0.32 4.80
C ARG A 57 -15.53 1.65 5.54
N ILE A 58 -14.92 2.67 4.92
CA ILE A 58 -14.80 4.01 5.50
C ILE A 58 -16.17 4.66 5.67
N HIS A 59 -17.04 4.56 4.67
CA HIS A 59 -18.40 5.11 4.73
C HIS A 59 -19.24 4.45 5.82
N GLN A 60 -19.17 3.12 5.95
CA GLN A 60 -19.85 2.38 7.03
C GLN A 60 -19.38 2.82 8.42
N ALA A 61 -18.06 3.03 8.59
CA ALA A 61 -17.49 3.45 9.86
C ALA A 61 -17.85 4.90 10.25
N ARG A 62 -18.14 5.77 9.25
CA ARG A 62 -18.44 7.19 9.45
C ARG A 62 -19.94 7.54 9.42
N GLY A 63 -20.81 6.54 9.27
CA GLY A 63 -22.26 6.75 9.02
C GLY A 63 -22.54 6.99 7.54
N GLN A 64 -23.75 6.60 7.08
CA GLN A 64 -24.11 6.62 5.67
C GLN A 64 -24.12 8.04 5.11
N ARG A 65 -23.18 8.33 4.21
CA ARG A 65 -23.28 9.41 3.23
C ARG A 65 -23.67 8.83 1.88
N GLN A 66 -24.53 9.53 1.17
CA GLN A 66 -24.87 9.20 -0.20
C GLN A 66 -23.63 9.40 -1.09
N TYR A 67 -23.38 8.43 -1.97
CA TYR A 67 -22.27 8.47 -2.93
C TYR A 67 -22.43 9.66 -3.87
N ASP A 68 -21.51 10.58 -3.90
CA ASP A 68 -21.56 11.79 -4.72
C ASP A 68 -20.35 11.90 -5.68
N ARG A 69 -20.27 13.01 -6.41
CA ARG A 69 -19.20 13.27 -7.37
C ARG A 69 -17.82 13.26 -6.73
N LEU A 70 -17.68 13.76 -5.51
CA LEU A 70 -16.40 13.78 -4.79
C LEU A 70 -15.96 12.38 -4.41
N ASP A 71 -16.90 11.49 -4.09
CA ASP A 71 -16.63 10.09 -3.83
C ASP A 71 -16.13 9.38 -5.10
N GLN A 72 -16.67 9.70 -6.28
CA GLN A 72 -16.21 9.14 -7.56
C GLN A 72 -14.79 9.62 -7.91
N GLU A 73 -14.48 10.89 -7.74
CA GLU A 73 -13.12 11.42 -7.94
C GLU A 73 -12.14 10.78 -6.94
N SER A 74 -12.57 10.56 -5.71
CA SER A 74 -11.82 9.82 -4.70
C SER A 74 -11.59 8.36 -5.10
N LEU A 75 -12.60 7.69 -5.66
CA LEU A 75 -12.49 6.32 -6.15
C LEU A 75 -11.47 6.20 -7.27
N ASP A 76 -11.51 7.09 -8.26
CA ASP A 76 -10.56 7.10 -9.38
C ASP A 76 -9.12 7.30 -8.89
N PHE A 77 -8.92 8.18 -7.92
CA PHE A 77 -7.62 8.38 -7.29
C PHE A 77 -7.14 7.13 -6.54
N HIS A 78 -8.01 6.52 -5.72
CA HIS A 78 -7.67 5.30 -4.98
C HIS A 78 -7.43 4.11 -5.88
N ASN A 79 -8.13 4.00 -7.01
CA ASN A 79 -7.82 2.98 -8.03
C ASN A 79 -6.42 3.17 -8.63
N ARG A 80 -6.01 4.40 -8.92
CA ARG A 80 -4.65 4.70 -9.37
C ARG A 80 -3.60 4.39 -8.31
N VAL A 81 -3.86 4.74 -7.06
CA VAL A 81 -2.97 4.40 -5.94
C VAL A 81 -2.83 2.89 -5.79
N ARG A 82 -3.95 2.15 -5.81
CA ARG A 82 -3.93 0.68 -5.75
C ARG A 82 -3.11 0.08 -6.88
N GLN A 83 -3.36 0.52 -8.12
CA GLN A 83 -2.62 0.02 -9.29
C GLN A 83 -1.12 0.30 -9.14
N ALA A 84 -0.74 1.49 -8.69
CA ALA A 84 0.64 1.84 -8.42
C ALA A 84 1.32 0.89 -7.42
N PHE A 85 0.65 0.54 -6.33
CA PHE A 85 1.18 -0.44 -5.37
C PHE A 85 1.31 -1.84 -5.98
N LEU A 86 0.36 -2.27 -6.78
CA LEU A 86 0.42 -3.57 -7.47
C LEU A 86 1.58 -3.61 -8.49
N ASP A 87 1.81 -2.52 -9.21
CA ASP A 87 2.93 -2.38 -10.14
C ASP A 87 4.27 -2.42 -9.39
N LEU A 88 4.39 -1.76 -8.24
CA LEU A 88 5.57 -1.83 -7.38
C LEU A 88 5.80 -3.26 -6.85
N ALA A 89 4.75 -3.96 -6.45
CA ALA A 89 4.84 -5.34 -6.00
C ALA A 89 5.29 -6.27 -7.13
N GLN A 90 4.78 -6.07 -8.34
CA GLN A 90 5.19 -6.83 -9.52
C GLN A 90 6.64 -6.55 -9.91
N ALA A 91 7.11 -5.31 -9.78
CA ALA A 91 8.48 -4.92 -10.05
C ALA A 91 9.49 -5.42 -9.00
N SER A 92 9.04 -5.65 -7.76
CA SER A 92 9.89 -6.08 -6.64
C SER A 92 9.26 -7.26 -5.88
N PRO A 93 8.99 -8.40 -6.52
CA PRO A 93 8.23 -9.50 -5.92
C PRO A 93 8.95 -10.17 -4.75
N GLU A 94 10.28 -10.06 -4.68
CA GLU A 94 11.05 -10.58 -3.54
C GLU A 94 10.85 -9.76 -2.28
N ARG A 95 10.68 -8.44 -2.41
CA ARG A 95 10.58 -7.50 -1.30
C ARG A 95 9.15 -7.15 -0.94
N ILE A 96 8.25 -7.05 -1.90
CA ILE A 96 6.85 -6.63 -1.67
C ILE A 96 5.92 -7.83 -1.88
N LYS A 97 5.22 -8.21 -0.83
CA LYS A 97 4.26 -9.33 -0.83
C LYS A 97 2.84 -8.81 -0.66
N ALA A 98 2.00 -9.10 -1.65
CA ALA A 98 0.59 -8.77 -1.59
C ALA A 98 -0.19 -9.78 -0.74
N ILE A 99 -1.02 -9.27 0.17
CA ILE A 99 -1.91 -10.03 1.05
C ILE A 99 -3.35 -9.62 0.73
N ASP A 100 -4.25 -10.58 0.58
CA ASP A 100 -5.67 -10.30 0.35
C ASP A 100 -6.30 -9.66 1.60
N GLY A 101 -6.54 -8.36 1.52
CA GLY A 101 -7.17 -7.57 2.58
C GLY A 101 -8.69 -7.67 2.63
N GLN A 102 -9.32 -8.44 1.75
CA GLN A 102 -10.77 -8.69 1.78
C GLN A 102 -11.13 -9.86 2.72
N ALA A 103 -10.17 -10.73 2.99
CA ALA A 103 -10.35 -11.84 3.92
C ALA A 103 -10.69 -11.36 5.35
N PRO A 104 -11.27 -12.21 6.22
CA PRO A 104 -11.43 -11.91 7.64
C PRO A 104 -10.10 -11.53 8.30
N LEU A 105 -10.16 -10.64 9.30
CA LEU A 105 -8.97 -10.06 9.93
C LEU A 105 -7.98 -11.11 10.44
N ASP A 106 -8.46 -12.17 11.07
CA ASP A 106 -7.64 -13.28 11.58
C ASP A 106 -6.88 -13.99 10.47
N GLN A 107 -7.49 -14.16 9.31
CA GLN A 107 -6.85 -14.75 8.13
C GLN A 107 -5.82 -13.81 7.50
N VAL A 108 -6.11 -12.51 7.44
CA VAL A 108 -5.13 -11.51 6.98
C VAL A 108 -3.91 -11.50 7.90
N VAL A 109 -4.12 -11.51 9.21
CA VAL A 109 -3.03 -11.56 10.20
C VAL A 109 -2.23 -12.85 10.05
N ALA A 110 -2.87 -14.00 9.92
CA ALA A 110 -2.19 -15.27 9.72
C ALA A 110 -1.33 -15.26 8.45
N ALA A 111 -1.87 -14.77 7.33
CA ALA A 111 -1.13 -14.65 6.08
C ALA A 111 0.10 -13.73 6.21
N CYS A 112 -0.03 -12.61 6.93
CA CYS A 112 1.11 -11.73 7.22
C CYS A 112 2.20 -12.44 8.02
N ILE A 113 1.81 -13.19 9.07
CA ILE A 113 2.74 -13.95 9.92
C ILE A 113 3.45 -15.04 9.11
N ASP A 114 2.74 -15.76 8.26
CA ASP A 114 3.32 -16.80 7.40
C ASP A 114 4.39 -16.21 6.47
N VAL A 115 4.12 -15.06 5.86
CA VAL A 115 5.11 -14.36 5.02
C VAL A 115 6.32 -13.92 5.83
N LEU A 116 6.14 -13.40 7.05
CA LEU A 116 7.26 -13.04 7.94
C LEU A 116 8.13 -14.25 8.27
N HIS A 117 7.54 -15.38 8.60
CA HIS A 117 8.28 -16.62 8.89
C HIS A 117 9.06 -17.12 7.66
N GLN A 118 8.49 -17.03 6.46
CA GLN A 118 9.16 -17.40 5.21
C GLN A 118 10.39 -16.53 4.92
N HIS A 119 10.40 -15.29 5.40
CA HIS A 119 11.51 -14.34 5.26
C HIS A 119 12.47 -14.35 6.46
N ALA A 120 12.32 -15.29 7.38
CA ALA A 120 13.14 -15.40 8.59
C ALA A 120 13.14 -14.15 9.49
N LEU A 121 12.00 -13.47 9.53
CA LEU A 121 11.76 -12.30 10.37
C LEU A 121 10.86 -12.64 11.57
#